data_061bb6c3b405e1e90a864cbfa8a42adb
#
_entry.id   061bb6c3b405e1e90a864cbfa8a42adb
#
_cell.length_a   1.000
_cell.length_b   1.000
_cell.length_c   1.000
_cell.angle_alpha   90.00
_cell.angle_beta   90.00
_cell.angle_gamma   90.00
#
_symmetry.space_group_name_H-M   'P 1'
#
loop_
_entity.id
_entity.type
_entity.pdbx_description
1 polymer ?
#
loop_
_entity_poly.entity_id
_entity_poly.type
_entity_poly.pdbx_seq_one_letter_code
_entity_poly.pdbx_strand_id
1 'polypeptide(L)'
;MKILIGAPVRQSEEVFKEYLKSLDNLEKPCQVDRFFYLHNSPKLAEYLEPNEYANATTKEEYKKDENTHYWKSVNLQVVTCLKNELIKRTLEGGYDYFMLVDSDLMLHPKTLITLLEADKPIVAEVFWTKWQPDEEPTPNAWDLDHFTFYQDSIDKWKNPGLYKVGGTGACILIHRSVFEAGVNYSPLYNVSFWGEDRSFSIRATAHNYELWLDTHYPAVHLYRESEYQKYVENGGYEAAFS
;
A
#
# COMPACT_ATOMS: atom_id res chain seq x y z
N MET A 1 21.43 -2.95 -5.63
CA MET A 1 20.02 -2.57 -5.51
C MET A 1 19.65 -2.58 -4.03
N LYS A 2 18.97 -1.55 -3.58
CA LYS A 2 18.54 -1.35 -2.19
C LYS A 2 17.10 -0.86 -2.16
N ILE A 3 16.25 -1.52 -1.38
CA ILE A 3 14.81 -1.23 -1.33
C ILE A 3 14.43 -0.80 0.08
N LEU A 4 13.61 0.24 0.20
CA LEU A 4 12.93 0.59 1.44
C LEU A 4 11.49 0.10 1.38
N ILE A 5 11.07 -0.76 2.30
CA ILE A 5 9.64 -1.05 2.54
C ILE A 5 9.16 -0.18 3.67
N GLY A 6 8.02 0.50 3.51
CA GLY A 6 7.51 1.36 4.56
C GLY A 6 6.05 1.71 4.45
N ALA A 7 5.48 2.13 5.59
CA ALA A 7 4.10 2.60 5.68
C ALA A 7 3.89 3.54 6.87
N PRO A 8 2.87 4.41 6.80
CA PRO A 8 2.19 4.89 8.00
C PRO A 8 1.42 3.73 8.64
N VAL A 9 1.62 3.50 9.93
CA VAL A 9 1.02 2.37 10.66
C VAL A 9 0.08 2.87 11.75
N ARG A 10 -1.18 2.47 11.68
CA ARG A 10 -2.17 2.62 12.74
C ARG A 10 -3.01 1.34 12.79
N GLN A 11 -2.57 0.38 13.57
CA GLN A 11 -3.08 -0.98 13.50
C GLN A 11 -3.25 -1.61 14.88
N SER A 12 -4.04 -2.68 14.99
CA SER A 12 -4.03 -3.58 16.14
C SER A 12 -2.70 -4.35 16.18
N GLU A 13 -2.36 -4.83 17.35
CA GLU A 13 -1.15 -5.62 17.57
C GLU A 13 -1.16 -6.92 16.75
N GLU A 14 -2.31 -7.57 16.73
CA GLU A 14 -2.51 -8.86 16.08
C GLU A 14 -2.32 -8.75 14.56
N VAL A 15 -2.99 -7.79 13.93
CA VAL A 15 -2.87 -7.56 12.47
C VAL A 15 -1.46 -7.08 12.13
N PHE A 16 -0.84 -6.26 12.99
CA PHE A 16 0.53 -5.80 12.74
C PHE A 16 1.56 -6.94 12.79
N LYS A 17 1.39 -7.91 13.67
CA LYS A 17 2.23 -9.13 13.70
C LYS A 17 2.12 -9.95 12.42
N GLU A 18 0.90 -10.16 11.91
CA GLU A 18 0.68 -10.84 10.63
C GLU A 18 1.28 -10.05 9.46
N TYR A 19 1.15 -8.72 9.49
CA TYR A 19 1.79 -7.85 8.51
C TYR A 19 3.32 -8.03 8.51
N LEU A 20 3.97 -7.93 9.67
CA LEU A 20 5.42 -8.13 9.79
C LEU A 20 5.83 -9.53 9.34
N LYS A 21 5.08 -10.57 9.73
CA LYS A 21 5.28 -11.94 9.28
C LYS A 21 5.24 -12.03 7.75
N SER A 22 4.31 -11.36 7.10
CA SER A 22 4.21 -11.37 5.63
C SER A 22 5.42 -10.70 4.98
N LEU A 23 5.93 -9.59 5.55
CA LEU A 23 7.15 -8.92 5.07
C LEU A 23 8.42 -9.74 5.33
N ASP A 24 8.48 -10.49 6.42
CA ASP A 24 9.61 -11.37 6.72
C ASP A 24 9.69 -12.54 5.74
N ASN A 25 8.55 -13.06 5.28
CA ASN A 25 8.45 -14.16 4.34
C ASN A 25 8.67 -13.76 2.86
N LEU A 26 8.79 -12.47 2.54
CA LEU A 26 9.08 -12.06 1.17
C LEU A 26 10.40 -12.65 0.65
N GLU A 27 10.41 -13.14 -0.58
CA GLU A 27 11.62 -13.43 -1.33
C GLU A 27 12.36 -12.12 -1.63
N LYS A 28 13.56 -11.95 -1.05
CA LYS A 28 14.35 -10.71 -1.10
C LYS A 28 15.60 -10.91 -1.96
N PRO A 29 15.58 -10.50 -3.24
CA PRO A 29 16.73 -10.70 -4.14
C PRO A 29 17.88 -9.70 -3.90
N CYS A 30 17.71 -8.75 -2.99
CA CYS A 30 18.67 -7.69 -2.69
C CYS A 30 18.52 -7.20 -1.25
N GLN A 31 19.23 -6.12 -0.89
CA GLN A 31 19.08 -5.49 0.42
C GLN A 31 17.69 -4.85 0.52
N VAL A 32 16.96 -5.22 1.56
CA VAL A 32 15.64 -4.67 1.89
C VAL A 32 15.66 -4.17 3.33
N ASP A 33 15.48 -2.89 3.51
CA ASP A 33 15.33 -2.26 4.81
C ASP A 33 13.86 -1.89 5.03
N ARG A 34 13.44 -1.77 6.30
CA ARG A 34 12.06 -1.40 6.65
C ARG A 34 12.05 -0.10 7.42
N PHE A 35 10.98 0.72 7.24
CA PHE A 35 10.75 1.87 8.10
C PHE A 35 9.27 2.24 8.18
N PHE A 36 8.75 2.39 9.41
CA PHE A 36 7.34 2.63 9.69
C PHE A 36 7.14 3.91 10.50
N TYR A 37 6.12 4.70 10.16
CA TYR A 37 5.64 5.76 11.02
C TYR A 37 4.48 5.25 11.88
N LEU A 38 4.72 5.00 13.17
CA LEU A 38 3.71 4.51 14.12
C LEU A 38 2.78 5.68 14.51
N HIS A 39 1.65 5.79 13.83
CA HIS A 39 0.69 6.86 14.04
C HIS A 39 -0.27 6.51 15.18
N ASN A 40 -0.14 7.21 16.32
CA ASN A 40 -0.91 6.95 17.55
C ASN A 40 -0.89 5.49 18.00
N SER A 41 0.15 4.75 17.66
CA SER A 41 0.31 3.31 17.96
C SER A 41 1.68 3.00 18.56
N PRO A 42 2.12 3.71 19.62
CA PRO A 42 3.51 3.61 20.13
C PRO A 42 3.85 2.22 20.70
N LYS A 43 2.87 1.43 21.11
CA LYS A 43 3.08 0.06 21.61
C LYS A 43 3.64 -0.88 20.54
N LEU A 44 3.37 -0.62 19.28
CA LEU A 44 3.87 -1.45 18.18
C LEU A 44 5.40 -1.36 17.99
N ALA A 45 6.03 -0.38 18.63
CA ALA A 45 7.49 -0.24 18.64
C ALA A 45 8.22 -1.46 19.25
N GLU A 46 7.55 -2.23 20.13
CA GLU A 46 8.12 -3.44 20.74
C GLU A 46 8.38 -4.58 19.75
N TYR A 47 7.80 -4.51 18.54
CA TYR A 47 7.98 -5.49 17.46
C TYR A 47 9.01 -5.05 16.41
N LEU A 48 9.69 -3.91 16.61
CA LEU A 48 10.57 -3.28 15.63
C LEU A 48 11.93 -2.94 16.25
N GLU A 49 12.95 -2.95 15.41
CA GLU A 49 14.25 -2.42 15.80
C GLU A 49 14.22 -0.88 15.89
N PRO A 50 15.05 -0.23 16.72
CA PRO A 50 15.01 1.23 16.93
C PRO A 50 15.19 2.08 15.68
N ASN A 51 15.82 1.53 14.63
CA ASN A 51 16.05 2.19 13.34
C ASN A 51 14.93 1.94 12.32
N GLU A 52 13.95 1.08 12.64
CA GLU A 52 12.85 0.72 11.75
C GLU A 52 11.60 1.58 11.94
N TYR A 53 11.56 2.49 12.90
CA TYR A 53 10.35 3.28 13.13
C TYR A 53 10.60 4.71 13.64
N ALA A 54 9.58 5.53 13.50
CA ALA A 54 9.41 6.77 14.24
C ALA A 54 7.95 6.90 14.69
N ASN A 55 7.74 7.51 15.85
CA ASN A 55 6.39 7.78 16.34
C ASN A 55 5.84 9.06 15.70
N ALA A 56 4.59 8.98 15.24
CA ALA A 56 3.81 10.11 14.79
C ALA A 56 2.55 10.24 15.66
N THR A 57 2.30 11.43 16.20
CA THR A 57 1.17 11.65 17.10
C THR A 57 0.29 12.79 16.60
N THR A 58 -1.01 12.56 16.55
CA THR A 58 -2.01 13.59 16.30
C THR A 58 -3.09 13.55 17.37
N LYS A 59 -3.81 14.67 17.54
CA LYS A 59 -4.92 14.76 18.51
C LYS A 59 -6.20 14.07 18.03
N GLU A 60 -6.26 13.73 16.78
CA GLU A 60 -7.45 13.14 16.17
C GLU A 60 -7.59 11.67 16.55
N GLU A 61 -8.75 11.31 17.07
CA GLU A 61 -9.15 9.91 17.26
C GLU A 61 -9.76 9.38 15.97
N TYR A 62 -9.22 8.27 15.49
CA TYR A 62 -9.80 7.48 14.42
C TYR A 62 -10.12 6.09 14.96
N LYS A 63 -11.34 5.65 14.79
CA LYS A 63 -11.73 4.25 15.05
C LYS A 63 -11.99 3.57 13.73
N LYS A 64 -11.42 2.39 13.53
CA LYS A 64 -11.87 1.48 12.47
C LYS A 64 -13.33 1.15 12.71
N ASP A 65 -14.13 1.13 11.66
CA ASP A 65 -15.55 0.85 11.72
C ASP A 65 -15.83 -0.45 10.94
N GLU A 66 -16.56 -1.34 11.56
CA GLU A 66 -17.00 -2.59 10.92
C GLU A 66 -17.95 -2.36 9.73
N ASN A 67 -18.66 -1.22 9.71
CA ASN A 67 -19.68 -0.94 8.72
C ASN A 67 -19.16 -0.19 7.49
N THR A 68 -18.06 0.54 7.60
CA THR A 68 -17.56 1.34 6.47
C THR A 68 -16.05 1.49 6.47
N HIS A 69 -15.47 1.50 5.28
CA HIS A 69 -14.07 1.85 5.01
C HIS A 69 -13.98 3.35 4.67
N TYR A 70 -14.26 4.19 5.65
CA TYR A 70 -14.33 5.64 5.43
C TYR A 70 -13.15 6.40 6.05
N TRP A 71 -12.53 7.27 5.25
CA TRP A 71 -11.45 8.14 5.66
C TRP A 71 -11.92 9.58 5.87
N LYS A 72 -11.55 10.19 6.99
CA LYS A 72 -11.76 11.62 7.24
C LYS A 72 -10.62 12.43 6.62
N SER A 73 -10.91 13.70 6.25
CA SER A 73 -9.93 14.62 5.67
C SER A 73 -8.65 14.75 6.47
N VAL A 74 -8.74 14.75 7.80
CA VAL A 74 -7.58 14.86 8.69
C VAL A 74 -6.68 13.62 8.59
N ASN A 75 -7.27 12.44 8.52
CA ASN A 75 -6.50 11.19 8.39
C ASN A 75 -5.75 11.19 7.06
N LEU A 76 -6.41 11.62 5.99
CA LEU A 76 -5.82 11.76 4.67
C LEU A 76 -4.60 12.70 4.68
N GLN A 77 -4.71 13.86 5.35
CA GLN A 77 -3.60 14.80 5.48
C GLN A 77 -2.40 14.17 6.22
N VAL A 78 -2.66 13.47 7.32
CA VAL A 78 -1.61 12.80 8.10
C VAL A 78 -0.91 11.74 7.25
N VAL A 79 -1.68 10.85 6.61
CA VAL A 79 -1.12 9.79 5.75
C VAL A 79 -0.33 10.38 4.60
N THR A 80 -0.83 11.42 3.95
CA THR A 80 -0.11 12.17 2.91
C THR A 80 1.25 12.68 3.39
N CYS A 81 1.29 13.32 4.56
CA CYS A 81 2.55 13.81 5.14
C CYS A 81 3.52 12.66 5.41
N LEU A 82 3.05 11.58 6.03
CA LEU A 82 3.90 10.44 6.39
C LEU A 82 4.40 9.67 5.14
N LYS A 83 3.57 9.51 4.10
CA LYS A 83 4.01 8.94 2.82
C LYS A 83 5.09 9.83 2.16
N ASN A 84 4.96 11.15 2.22
CA ASN A 84 5.98 12.07 1.70
C ASN A 84 7.28 12.03 2.52
N GLU A 85 7.23 11.86 3.83
CA GLU A 85 8.44 11.65 4.66
C GLU A 85 9.14 10.32 4.31
N LEU A 86 8.39 9.26 3.95
CA LEU A 86 8.97 8.01 3.46
C LEU A 86 9.66 8.19 2.11
N ILE A 87 9.10 9.00 1.19
CA ILE A 87 9.76 9.39 -0.06
C ILE A 87 11.08 10.10 0.23
N LYS A 88 11.08 11.08 1.13
CA LYS A 88 12.30 11.80 1.53
C LYS A 88 13.35 10.85 2.08
N ARG A 89 12.96 9.94 2.97
CA ARG A 89 13.85 8.90 3.52
C ARG A 89 14.42 7.99 2.42
N THR A 90 13.62 7.64 1.43
CA THR A 90 14.05 6.85 0.27
C THR A 90 15.17 7.55 -0.49
N LEU A 91 15.00 8.83 -0.77
CA LEU A 91 15.99 9.64 -1.50
C LEU A 91 17.26 9.86 -0.68
N GLU A 92 17.15 10.29 0.58
CA GLU A 92 18.27 10.56 1.48
C GLU A 92 19.04 9.28 1.84
N GLY A 93 18.34 8.15 1.98
CA GLY A 93 18.94 6.85 2.30
C GLY A 93 19.60 6.14 1.11
N GLY A 94 19.52 6.72 -0.09
CA GLY A 94 20.11 6.16 -1.29
C GLY A 94 19.47 4.84 -1.73
N TYR A 95 18.17 4.66 -1.49
CA TYR A 95 17.42 3.51 -1.96
C TYR A 95 17.10 3.64 -3.45
N ASP A 96 17.16 2.51 -4.16
CA ASP A 96 16.80 2.44 -5.58
C ASP A 96 15.29 2.37 -5.78
N TYR A 97 14.58 1.73 -4.83
CA TYR A 97 13.13 1.58 -4.83
C TYR A 97 12.54 1.87 -3.45
N PHE A 98 11.31 2.34 -3.47
CA PHE A 98 10.41 2.39 -2.33
C PHE A 98 9.21 1.49 -2.57
N MET A 99 8.93 0.59 -1.64
CA MET A 99 7.72 -0.22 -1.63
C MET A 99 6.81 0.25 -0.51
N LEU A 100 5.71 0.91 -0.87
CA LEU A 100 4.65 1.27 0.07
C LEU A 100 3.72 0.06 0.24
N VAL A 101 3.55 -0.40 1.47
CA VAL A 101 2.63 -1.50 1.81
C VAL A 101 1.83 -1.09 3.02
N ASP A 102 0.53 -0.86 2.88
CA ASP A 102 -0.32 -0.51 4.01
C ASP A 102 -0.37 -1.64 5.04
N SER A 103 -0.45 -1.29 6.33
CA SER A 103 -0.25 -2.22 7.46
C SER A 103 -1.37 -3.22 7.71
N ASP A 104 -2.36 -3.28 6.85
CA ASP A 104 -3.45 -4.25 6.79
C ASP A 104 -3.40 -5.15 5.55
N LEU A 105 -2.28 -5.12 4.82
CA LEU A 105 -2.03 -5.96 3.65
C LEU A 105 -1.05 -7.09 4.00
N MET A 106 -1.49 -8.33 3.81
CA MET A 106 -0.64 -9.52 3.92
C MET A 106 -0.17 -9.91 2.54
N LEU A 107 1.15 -10.01 2.36
CA LEU A 107 1.76 -10.25 1.05
C LEU A 107 2.11 -11.72 0.83
N HIS A 108 1.95 -12.18 -0.41
CA HIS A 108 2.49 -13.46 -0.84
C HIS A 108 4.04 -13.40 -0.87
N PRO A 109 4.76 -14.51 -0.58
CA PRO A 109 6.23 -14.51 -0.58
C PRO A 109 6.86 -14.00 -1.88
N LYS A 110 6.24 -14.23 -3.02
CA LYS A 110 6.73 -13.81 -4.34
C LYS A 110 6.37 -12.39 -4.76
N THR A 111 5.55 -11.66 -3.99
CA THR A 111 5.09 -10.33 -4.39
C THR A 111 6.25 -9.41 -4.77
N LEU A 112 7.26 -9.25 -3.89
CA LEU A 112 8.37 -8.33 -4.16
C LEU A 112 9.18 -8.71 -5.41
N ILE A 113 9.51 -9.99 -5.58
CA ILE A 113 10.31 -10.43 -6.73
C ILE A 113 9.52 -10.25 -8.05
N THR A 114 8.23 -10.55 -8.04
CA THR A 114 7.36 -10.37 -9.23
C THR A 114 7.24 -8.91 -9.63
N LEU A 115 7.05 -8.00 -8.65
CA LEU A 115 7.01 -6.56 -8.94
C LEU A 115 8.35 -6.05 -9.49
N LEU A 116 9.48 -6.56 -9.02
CA LEU A 116 10.80 -6.22 -9.57
C LEU A 116 10.99 -6.76 -11.00
N GLU A 117 10.56 -8.00 -11.26
CA GLU A 117 10.65 -8.64 -12.58
C GLU A 117 9.75 -7.96 -13.63
N ALA A 118 8.69 -7.27 -13.19
CA ALA A 118 7.86 -6.47 -14.09
C ALA A 118 8.65 -5.34 -14.79
N ASP A 119 9.79 -4.92 -14.21
CA ASP A 119 10.70 -3.88 -14.76
C ASP A 119 9.95 -2.59 -15.14
N LYS A 120 9.14 -2.09 -14.19
CA LYS A 120 8.36 -0.86 -14.36
C LYS A 120 8.76 0.17 -13.31
N PRO A 121 8.79 1.47 -13.67
CA PRO A 121 9.07 2.53 -12.69
C PRO A 121 8.02 2.61 -11.57
N ILE A 122 6.78 2.24 -11.87
CA ILE A 122 5.66 2.22 -10.92
C ILE A 122 4.84 0.96 -11.22
N VAL A 123 4.80 0.05 -10.26
CA VAL A 123 3.99 -1.18 -10.35
C VAL A 123 3.40 -1.52 -8.99
N ALA A 124 2.13 -1.86 -8.95
CA ALA A 124 1.44 -2.28 -7.73
C ALA A 124 0.97 -3.73 -7.83
N GLU A 125 0.88 -4.41 -6.70
CA GLU A 125 0.14 -5.65 -6.57
C GLU A 125 -1.33 -5.36 -6.29
N VAL A 126 -2.24 -6.14 -6.89
CA VAL A 126 -3.67 -6.00 -6.66
C VAL A 126 -4.03 -6.47 -5.24
N PHE A 127 -4.95 -5.76 -4.62
CA PHE A 127 -5.74 -6.26 -3.51
C PHE A 127 -7.18 -5.79 -3.64
N TRP A 128 -8.08 -6.48 -2.96
CA TRP A 128 -9.52 -6.28 -3.08
C TRP A 128 -10.09 -5.73 -1.78
N THR A 129 -10.83 -4.62 -1.86
CA THR A 129 -11.41 -3.91 -0.71
C THR A 129 -12.92 -3.94 -0.76
N LYS A 130 -13.57 -4.34 0.33
CA LYS A 130 -14.99 -4.12 0.56
C LYS A 130 -15.18 -2.77 1.25
N TRP A 131 -15.79 -1.80 0.57
CA TRP A 131 -16.10 -0.50 1.17
C TRP A 131 -17.23 -0.60 2.20
N GLN A 132 -18.19 -1.45 1.95
CA GLN A 132 -19.25 -1.87 2.88
C GLN A 132 -19.19 -3.40 3.05
N PRO A 133 -19.60 -3.96 4.20
CA PRO A 133 -19.54 -5.41 4.45
C PRO A 133 -20.28 -6.25 3.42
N ASP A 134 -21.40 -5.74 2.89
CA ASP A 134 -22.28 -6.45 1.94
C ASP A 134 -22.01 -6.11 0.46
N GLU A 135 -21.01 -5.25 0.19
CA GLU A 135 -20.65 -4.90 -1.19
C GLU A 135 -19.65 -5.91 -1.77
N GLU A 136 -19.69 -6.03 -3.11
CA GLU A 136 -18.65 -6.75 -3.85
C GLU A 136 -17.30 -6.04 -3.68
N PRO A 137 -16.22 -6.79 -3.51
CA PRO A 137 -14.90 -6.19 -3.37
C PRO A 137 -14.46 -5.51 -4.66
N THR A 138 -13.87 -4.33 -4.51
CA THR A 138 -13.30 -3.54 -5.60
C THR A 138 -11.78 -3.51 -5.52
N PRO A 139 -11.07 -3.41 -6.66
CA PRO A 139 -9.62 -3.39 -6.68
C PRO A 139 -9.05 -2.05 -6.18
N ASN A 140 -7.79 -2.06 -5.77
CA ASN A 140 -7.01 -0.86 -5.43
C ASN A 140 -6.49 -0.12 -6.68
N ALA A 141 -7.13 -0.27 -7.83
CA ALA A 141 -6.71 0.32 -9.09
C ALA A 141 -7.86 0.99 -9.83
N TRP A 142 -7.53 1.92 -10.72
CA TRP A 142 -8.48 2.68 -11.55
C TRP A 142 -8.10 2.58 -13.02
N ASP A 143 -9.11 2.69 -13.88
CA ASP A 143 -8.94 2.76 -15.33
C ASP A 143 -8.21 4.04 -15.78
N LEU A 144 -7.87 4.12 -17.06
CA LEU A 144 -7.06 5.21 -17.63
C LEU A 144 -7.71 6.59 -17.54
N ASP A 145 -8.96 6.69 -17.12
CA ASP A 145 -9.61 7.95 -16.76
C ASP A 145 -9.20 8.46 -15.37
N HIS A 146 -8.37 7.71 -14.62
CA HIS A 146 -7.88 7.99 -13.27
C HIS A 146 -8.96 8.02 -12.18
N PHE A 147 -10.16 7.58 -12.48
CA PHE A 147 -11.29 7.79 -11.59
C PHE A 147 -12.17 6.56 -11.38
N THR A 148 -12.53 5.85 -12.46
CA THR A 148 -13.46 4.71 -12.43
C THR A 148 -12.72 3.38 -12.46
N PHE A 149 -13.44 2.31 -12.24
CA PHE A 149 -13.06 0.95 -12.60
C PHE A 149 -14.29 0.31 -13.27
N TYR A 150 -14.15 0.00 -14.55
CA TYR A 150 -15.22 -0.61 -15.33
C TYR A 150 -15.29 -2.10 -15.06
N GLN A 151 -16.47 -2.69 -15.23
CA GLN A 151 -16.66 -4.13 -14.98
C GLN A 151 -15.71 -5.01 -15.81
N ASP A 152 -15.50 -4.66 -17.08
CA ASP A 152 -14.57 -5.39 -17.97
C ASP A 152 -13.13 -5.34 -17.44
N SER A 153 -12.72 -4.23 -16.85
CA SER A 153 -11.40 -4.10 -16.21
C SER A 153 -11.31 -4.93 -14.94
N ILE A 154 -12.34 -4.90 -14.10
CA ILE A 154 -12.43 -5.74 -12.89
C ILE A 154 -12.29 -7.22 -13.26
N ASP A 155 -13.06 -7.67 -14.25
CA ASP A 155 -13.05 -9.08 -14.69
C ASP A 155 -11.69 -9.49 -15.28
N LYS A 156 -11.03 -8.57 -15.98
CA LYS A 156 -9.68 -8.74 -16.48
C LYS A 156 -8.65 -8.84 -15.36
N TRP A 157 -8.73 -7.98 -14.35
CA TRP A 157 -7.78 -7.94 -13.22
C TRP A 157 -7.95 -9.09 -12.22
N LYS A 158 -9.01 -9.86 -12.31
CA LYS A 158 -9.16 -11.16 -11.60
C LYS A 158 -8.28 -12.28 -12.17
N ASN A 159 -7.71 -12.07 -13.37
CA ASN A 159 -6.82 -13.05 -13.98
C ASN A 159 -5.36 -12.63 -13.79
N PRO A 160 -4.44 -13.58 -13.52
CA PRO A 160 -3.02 -13.28 -13.40
C PRO A 160 -2.47 -12.55 -14.63
N GLY A 161 -1.76 -11.46 -14.43
CA GLY A 161 -1.19 -10.66 -15.50
C GLY A 161 -0.61 -9.33 -15.04
N LEU A 162 -0.04 -8.60 -15.99
CA LEU A 162 0.50 -7.26 -15.79
C LEU A 162 -0.31 -6.28 -16.66
N TYR A 163 -1.00 -5.34 -16.03
CA TYR A 163 -1.98 -4.47 -16.68
C TYR A 163 -1.63 -3.00 -16.50
N LYS A 164 -1.74 -2.23 -17.58
CA LYS A 164 -1.62 -0.77 -17.53
C LYS A 164 -2.90 -0.19 -16.93
N VAL A 165 -2.73 0.70 -15.94
CA VAL A 165 -3.84 1.32 -15.20
C VAL A 165 -3.69 2.84 -15.13
N GLY A 166 -4.76 3.55 -14.82
CA GLY A 166 -4.75 5.00 -14.63
C GLY A 166 -4.32 5.42 -13.22
N GLY A 167 -4.38 4.50 -12.28
CA GLY A 167 -3.95 4.75 -10.90
C GLY A 167 -4.08 3.53 -10.04
N THR A 168 -3.38 3.55 -8.91
CA THR A 168 -3.37 2.46 -7.95
C THR A 168 -3.12 2.99 -6.54
N GLY A 169 -3.63 2.27 -5.54
CA GLY A 169 -3.36 2.51 -4.13
C GLY A 169 -2.12 1.77 -3.63
N ALA A 170 -2.07 1.52 -2.32
CA ALA A 170 -0.99 0.83 -1.62
C ALA A 170 -0.61 -0.54 -2.23
N CYS A 171 0.39 -1.19 -1.67
CA CYS A 171 1.12 -2.32 -2.25
C CYS A 171 1.78 -1.95 -3.58
N ILE A 172 2.56 -0.88 -3.57
CA ILE A 172 3.15 -0.30 -4.78
C ILE A 172 4.67 -0.20 -4.65
N LEU A 173 5.39 -0.70 -5.67
CA LEU A 173 6.84 -0.56 -5.83
C LEU A 173 7.13 0.60 -6.78
N ILE A 174 7.96 1.54 -6.34
CA ILE A 174 8.23 2.79 -7.05
C ILE A 174 9.76 2.97 -7.16
N HIS A 175 10.26 3.11 -8.37
CA HIS A 175 11.66 3.42 -8.61
C HIS A 175 11.97 4.87 -8.20
N ARG A 176 13.16 5.11 -7.63
CA ARG A 176 13.57 6.43 -7.10
C ARG A 176 13.49 7.57 -8.12
N SER A 177 13.70 7.29 -9.40
CA SER A 177 13.62 8.31 -10.47
C SER A 177 12.27 9.01 -10.54
N VAL A 178 11.21 8.33 -10.12
CA VAL A 178 9.84 8.90 -10.05
C VAL A 178 9.81 10.05 -9.03
N PHE A 179 10.44 9.86 -7.88
CA PHE A 179 10.54 10.88 -6.83
C PHE A 179 11.52 12.00 -7.18
N GLU A 180 12.63 11.66 -7.84
CA GLU A 180 13.59 12.64 -8.36
C GLU A 180 12.96 13.56 -9.42
N ALA A 181 11.96 13.06 -10.17
CA ALA A 181 11.16 13.87 -11.09
C ALA A 181 10.13 14.78 -10.36
N GLY A 182 9.96 14.66 -9.03
CA GLY A 182 9.05 15.50 -8.25
C GLY A 182 7.68 14.88 -7.96
N VAL A 183 7.46 13.61 -8.33
CA VAL A 183 6.22 12.91 -8.01
C VAL A 183 6.14 12.63 -6.51
N ASN A 184 5.00 12.95 -5.91
CA ASN A 184 4.76 12.82 -4.48
C ASN A 184 3.25 12.73 -4.19
N TYR A 185 2.87 12.49 -2.93
CA TYR A 185 1.49 12.30 -2.48
C TYR A 185 0.74 13.60 -2.14
N SER A 186 1.37 14.78 -2.24
CA SER A 186 0.73 16.05 -1.89
C SER A 186 -0.55 16.29 -2.71
N PRO A 187 -1.59 16.91 -2.12
CA PRO A 187 -2.85 17.09 -2.81
C PRO A 187 -2.69 17.91 -4.09
N LEU A 188 -3.48 17.53 -5.09
CA LEU A 188 -3.70 18.33 -6.30
C LEU A 188 -4.98 19.15 -6.12
N TYR A 189 -4.89 20.44 -6.42
CA TYR A 189 -6.04 21.34 -6.35
C TYR A 189 -6.77 21.37 -7.70
N ASN A 190 -8.04 21.76 -7.67
CA ASN A 190 -8.90 21.87 -8.87
C ASN A 190 -9.15 20.53 -9.60
N VAL A 191 -9.13 19.43 -8.86
CA VAL A 191 -9.52 18.10 -9.35
C VAL A 191 -10.71 17.61 -8.54
N SER A 192 -11.62 16.86 -9.15
CA SER A 192 -12.91 16.45 -8.56
C SER A 192 -12.83 15.11 -7.82
N PHE A 193 -11.66 14.64 -7.47
CA PHE A 193 -11.50 13.37 -6.75
C PHE A 193 -10.79 13.56 -5.42
N TRP A 194 -10.95 12.56 -4.57
CA TRP A 194 -10.44 12.49 -3.21
C TRP A 194 -9.39 11.38 -3.09
N GLY A 195 -8.30 11.68 -2.40
CA GLY A 195 -7.28 10.69 -2.05
C GLY A 195 -5.86 11.09 -2.47
N GLU A 196 -4.90 10.71 -1.62
CA GLU A 196 -3.49 10.97 -1.86
C GLU A 196 -2.93 10.06 -2.97
N ASP A 197 -3.42 8.82 -3.06
CA ASP A 197 -3.01 7.87 -4.09
C ASP A 197 -3.42 8.33 -5.49
N ARG A 198 -4.61 8.95 -5.62
CA ARG A 198 -5.04 9.56 -6.88
C ARG A 198 -4.20 10.78 -7.22
N SER A 199 -3.88 11.60 -6.22
CA SER A 199 -2.98 12.75 -6.42
C SER A 199 -1.59 12.30 -6.90
N PHE A 200 -1.06 11.21 -6.31
CA PHE A 200 0.18 10.60 -6.75
C PHE A 200 0.08 10.09 -8.19
N SER A 201 -0.95 9.32 -8.51
CA SER A 201 -1.13 8.69 -9.83
C SER A 201 -1.24 9.71 -10.96
N ILE A 202 -2.03 10.77 -10.76
CA ILE A 202 -2.15 11.85 -11.76
C ILE A 202 -0.84 12.63 -11.91
N ARG A 203 -0.15 12.90 -10.79
CA ARG A 203 1.16 13.57 -10.87
C ARG A 203 2.17 12.71 -11.60
N ALA A 204 2.20 11.40 -11.37
CA ALA A 204 3.06 10.47 -12.09
C ALA A 204 2.77 10.49 -13.59
N THR A 205 1.49 10.42 -13.98
CA THR A 205 1.07 10.50 -15.39
C THR A 205 1.46 11.84 -16.02
N ALA A 206 1.32 12.97 -15.30
CA ALA A 206 1.74 14.29 -15.79
C ALA A 206 3.26 14.39 -16.00
N HIS A 207 4.04 13.56 -15.30
CA HIS A 207 5.49 13.40 -15.49
C HIS A 207 5.85 12.30 -16.51
N ASN A 208 4.89 11.80 -17.29
CA ASN A 208 5.04 10.75 -18.30
C ASN A 208 5.44 9.37 -17.75
N TYR A 209 5.13 9.06 -16.51
CA TYR A 209 5.25 7.71 -15.96
C TYR A 209 3.98 6.91 -16.23
N GLU A 210 4.15 5.67 -16.64
CA GLU A 210 3.07 4.70 -16.72
C GLU A 210 2.89 4.02 -15.37
N LEU A 211 1.64 3.72 -15.02
CA LEU A 211 1.28 2.95 -13.83
C LEU A 211 0.83 1.57 -14.25
N TRP A 212 1.32 0.56 -13.53
CA TRP A 212 1.06 -0.84 -13.82
C TRP A 212 0.51 -1.55 -12.59
N LEU A 213 -0.36 -2.52 -12.83
CA LEU A 213 -0.96 -3.40 -11.83
C LEU A 213 -0.55 -4.83 -12.14
N ASP A 214 0.11 -5.48 -11.21
CA ASP A 214 0.35 -6.92 -11.20
C ASP A 214 -0.81 -7.61 -10.47
N THR A 215 -1.19 -8.78 -10.94
CA THR A 215 -2.31 -9.55 -10.37
C THR A 215 -1.97 -11.03 -10.19
N HIS A 216 -0.68 -11.37 -10.22
CA HIS A 216 -0.25 -12.76 -10.05
C HIS A 216 -0.39 -13.25 -8.61
N TYR A 217 -0.17 -12.37 -7.63
CA TYR A 217 -0.14 -12.72 -6.21
C TYR A 217 -0.94 -11.72 -5.36
N PRO A 218 -2.28 -11.68 -5.52
CA PRO A 218 -3.11 -10.69 -4.83
C PRO A 218 -2.86 -10.65 -3.33
N ALA A 219 -2.65 -9.44 -2.78
CA ALA A 219 -2.49 -9.29 -1.35
C ALA A 219 -3.82 -9.48 -0.61
N VAL A 220 -3.76 -10.04 0.60
CA VAL A 220 -4.92 -10.19 1.48
C VAL A 220 -5.10 -8.92 2.28
N HIS A 221 -6.29 -8.31 2.24
CA HIS A 221 -6.61 -7.08 2.93
C HIS A 221 -7.43 -7.35 4.20
N LEU A 222 -6.90 -6.96 5.35
CA LEU A 222 -7.47 -7.20 6.69
C LEU A 222 -7.88 -5.87 7.35
N TYR A 223 -8.79 -5.14 6.72
CA TYR A 223 -9.22 -3.84 7.23
C TYR A 223 -10.06 -3.94 8.52
N ARG A 224 -11.02 -4.90 8.57
CA ARG A 224 -11.95 -5.08 9.68
C ARG A 224 -11.49 -6.17 10.65
N GLU A 225 -11.88 -6.04 11.89
CA GLU A 225 -11.66 -7.10 12.89
C GLU A 225 -12.33 -8.42 12.47
N SER A 226 -13.54 -8.34 11.92
CA SER A 226 -14.25 -9.52 11.39
C SER A 226 -13.53 -10.20 10.22
N GLU A 227 -12.79 -9.46 9.41
CA GLU A 227 -11.95 -10.00 8.32
C GLU A 227 -10.73 -10.70 8.89
N TYR A 228 -10.08 -10.11 9.90
CA TYR A 228 -8.97 -10.73 10.61
C TYR A 228 -9.39 -12.04 11.30
N GLN A 229 -10.52 -12.05 12.00
CA GLN A 229 -11.01 -13.27 12.65
C GLN A 229 -11.25 -14.41 11.65
N LYS A 230 -11.90 -14.12 10.52
CA LYS A 230 -12.08 -15.09 9.42
C LYS A 230 -10.75 -15.57 8.82
N TYR A 231 -9.80 -14.66 8.67
CA TYR A 231 -8.46 -15.01 8.19
C TYR A 231 -7.77 -16.01 9.12
N VAL A 232 -7.82 -15.78 10.44
CA VAL A 232 -7.26 -16.69 11.45
C VAL A 232 -8.00 -18.03 11.47
N GLU A 233 -9.33 -18.02 11.47
CA GLU A 233 -10.17 -19.23 11.44
C GLU A 233 -9.87 -20.11 10.20
N ASN A 234 -9.54 -19.50 9.07
CA ASN A 234 -9.18 -20.20 7.84
C ASN A 234 -7.70 -20.64 7.79
N GLY A 235 -6.94 -20.53 8.88
CA GLY A 235 -5.55 -21.00 8.97
C GLY A 235 -4.49 -19.90 8.78
N GLY A 236 -4.89 -18.62 8.73
CA GLY A 236 -3.98 -17.47 8.71
C GLY A 236 -3.08 -17.42 7.49
N TYR A 237 -1.86 -16.92 7.68
CA TYR A 237 -0.89 -16.69 6.60
C TYR A 237 -0.59 -17.94 5.78
N GLU A 238 -0.38 -19.07 6.43
CA GLU A 238 0.00 -20.32 5.75
C GLU A 238 -1.08 -20.81 4.78
N ALA A 239 -2.36 -20.71 5.18
CA ALA A 239 -3.46 -21.13 4.33
C ALA A 239 -3.80 -20.10 3.22
N ALA A 240 -3.52 -18.83 3.47
CA ALA A 240 -3.79 -17.78 2.50
C ALA A 240 -2.84 -17.82 1.29
N PHE A 241 -1.62 -18.36 1.48
CA PHE A 241 -0.55 -18.34 0.47
C PHE A 241 0.10 -19.72 0.22
N SER A 242 -0.62 -20.80 0.53
CA SER A 242 -0.21 -22.20 0.28
C SER A 242 -0.48 -22.67 -1.15
#